data_4c53ee97e8a98bfda377319be7c39e9a
#
_entry.id   4c53ee97e8a98bfda377319be7c39e9a
#
_cell.length_a   1.000
_cell.length_b   1.000
_cell.length_c   1.000
_cell.angle_alpha   90.00
_cell.angle_beta   90.00
_cell.angle_gamma   90.00
#
_symmetry.space_group_name_H-M   'P 1'
#
loop_
_entity.id
_entity.type
_entity.pdbx_description
1 polymer ?
#
loop_
_entity_poly.entity_id
_entity_poly.type
_entity_poly.pdbx_seq_one_letter_code
_entity_poly.pdbx_strand_id
1 'polypeptide(L)'
;MALSLALVSGHAQTQSATQQSSARTTQLPVSLQNAPANAITQTAVQQGVLNCAARINQVTTFLGYTPQAGALLMTPPAQPDQRLLPLAMEMPTEVGAAYVVASFAPNQANGCGATYDAVSYWPQKCDAVAAKQFLGFKNLGQLKKSITVLDGGVASKVFLMPAGSGCVSIKKEIVL
;
A
#
# COMPACT_ATOMS: atom_id res chain seq x y z
N MET A 1 -20.08 -11.99 -79.31
CA MET A 1 -20.67 -11.46 -78.07
C MET A 1 -20.29 -12.39 -76.92
N ALA A 2 -19.25 -12.05 -76.14
CA ALA A 2 -18.78 -12.83 -75.02
C ALA A 2 -19.00 -12.02 -73.77
N LEU A 3 -19.83 -12.50 -72.86
CA LEU A 3 -20.08 -11.90 -71.53
C LEU A 3 -19.07 -12.46 -70.54
N SER A 4 -18.24 -11.63 -70.02
CA SER A 4 -17.32 -11.98 -68.89
C SER A 4 -18.01 -11.71 -67.55
N LEU A 5 -18.22 -12.76 -66.76
CA LEU A 5 -18.60 -12.63 -65.33
C LEU A 5 -17.37 -12.45 -64.49
N ALA A 6 -17.26 -11.33 -63.75
CA ALA A 6 -16.26 -11.12 -62.74
C ALA A 6 -16.76 -11.65 -61.39
N LEU A 7 -16.05 -12.63 -60.81
CA LEU A 7 -16.24 -13.14 -59.46
C LEU A 7 -15.52 -12.21 -58.48
N VAL A 8 -16.27 -11.56 -57.59
CA VAL A 8 -15.71 -10.79 -56.46
C VAL A 8 -15.59 -11.74 -55.27
N SER A 9 -14.35 -12.11 -54.92
CA SER A 9 -14.05 -12.86 -53.70
C SER A 9 -13.99 -11.93 -52.50
N GLY A 10 -15.04 -11.98 -51.66
CA GLY A 10 -15.07 -11.29 -50.38
C GLY A 10 -14.23 -12.03 -49.36
N HIS A 11 -13.13 -11.41 -48.88
CA HIS A 11 -12.36 -11.90 -47.75
C HIS A 11 -13.02 -11.41 -46.44
N ALA A 12 -13.60 -12.33 -45.69
CA ALA A 12 -14.08 -12.09 -44.35
C ALA A 12 -12.86 -12.00 -43.40
N GLN A 13 -12.56 -10.80 -42.95
CA GLN A 13 -11.59 -10.61 -41.86
C GLN A 13 -12.24 -10.90 -40.51
N THR A 14 -11.84 -12.01 -39.91
CA THR A 14 -12.19 -12.34 -38.53
C THR A 14 -11.35 -11.47 -37.59
N GLN A 15 -11.94 -10.42 -37.05
CA GLN A 15 -11.32 -9.64 -35.98
C GLN A 15 -11.43 -10.44 -34.69
N SER A 16 -10.29 -11.00 -34.25
CA SER A 16 -10.15 -11.55 -32.90
C SER A 16 -10.16 -10.40 -31.90
N ALA A 17 -11.25 -10.27 -31.16
CA ALA A 17 -11.35 -9.36 -30.02
C ALA A 17 -10.47 -9.89 -28.91
N THR A 18 -9.27 -9.35 -28.77
CA THR A 18 -8.40 -9.55 -27.62
C THR A 18 -9.03 -8.81 -26.43
N GLN A 19 -9.70 -9.55 -25.55
CA GLN A 19 -10.13 -9.01 -24.26
C GLN A 19 -8.91 -8.66 -23.43
N GLN A 20 -8.54 -7.39 -23.45
CA GLN A 20 -7.62 -6.82 -22.46
C GLN A 20 -8.32 -6.84 -21.10
N SER A 21 -7.94 -7.79 -20.26
CA SER A 21 -8.25 -7.80 -18.83
C SER A 21 -7.57 -6.59 -18.19
N SER A 22 -8.29 -5.47 -18.10
CA SER A 22 -7.82 -4.30 -17.36
C SER A 22 -7.73 -4.68 -15.89
N ALA A 23 -6.54 -5.00 -15.41
CA ALA A 23 -6.24 -5.05 -14.00
C ALA A 23 -6.63 -3.68 -13.41
N ARG A 24 -7.69 -3.68 -12.58
CA ARG A 24 -8.16 -2.47 -11.90
C ARG A 24 -7.11 -2.11 -10.87
N THR A 25 -6.12 -1.29 -11.25
CA THR A 25 -5.19 -0.65 -10.34
C THR A 25 -6.02 0.20 -9.39
N THR A 26 -6.00 -0.13 -8.11
CA THR A 26 -6.64 0.69 -7.07
C THR A 26 -5.79 1.96 -6.93
N GLN A 27 -6.06 2.95 -7.77
CA GLN A 27 -5.50 4.29 -7.63
C GLN A 27 -6.12 4.92 -6.39
N LEU A 28 -5.27 5.42 -5.50
CA LEU A 28 -5.72 6.26 -4.40
C LEU A 28 -6.45 7.50 -4.94
N PRO A 29 -7.43 8.05 -4.23
CA PRO A 29 -8.19 9.22 -4.70
C PRO A 29 -7.27 10.36 -5.14
N VAL A 30 -7.57 10.98 -6.26
CA VAL A 30 -6.81 12.10 -6.86
C VAL A 30 -6.58 13.25 -5.86
N SER A 31 -7.47 13.42 -4.87
CA SER A 31 -7.34 14.41 -3.80
C SER A 31 -6.10 14.24 -2.92
N LEU A 32 -5.55 13.01 -2.79
CA LEU A 32 -4.35 12.74 -2.01
C LEU A 32 -3.06 13.02 -2.79
N GLN A 33 -3.13 13.10 -4.12
CA GLN A 33 -1.96 13.36 -4.97
C GLN A 33 -1.53 14.83 -4.96
N ASN A 34 -2.44 15.75 -4.64
CA ASN A 34 -2.22 17.20 -4.62
C ASN A 34 -2.19 17.79 -3.20
N ALA A 35 -2.11 16.98 -2.15
CA ALA A 35 -1.97 17.49 -0.79
C ALA A 35 -0.64 18.26 -0.62
N PRO A 36 -0.65 19.41 0.10
CA PRO A 36 0.58 20.13 0.37
C PRO A 36 1.58 19.22 1.10
N ALA A 37 2.88 19.39 0.80
CA ALA A 37 3.94 18.59 1.39
C ALA A 37 3.97 18.76 2.91
N ASN A 38 3.80 17.67 3.65
CA ASN A 38 3.89 17.66 5.11
C ASN A 38 5.36 17.71 5.58
N ALA A 39 5.58 17.88 6.87
CA ALA A 39 6.92 18.06 7.46
C ALA A 39 7.87 16.88 7.15
N ILE A 40 7.37 15.63 7.13
CA ILE A 40 8.19 14.46 6.77
C ILE A 40 8.67 14.57 5.32
N THR A 41 7.77 14.90 4.41
CA THR A 41 8.11 15.08 2.99
C THR A 41 9.10 16.21 2.79
N GLN A 42 8.90 17.34 3.45
CA GLN A 42 9.84 18.46 3.38
C GLN A 42 11.23 18.07 3.89
N THR A 43 11.32 17.35 5.01
CA THR A 43 12.57 16.83 5.55
C THR A 43 13.24 15.85 4.57
N ALA A 44 12.49 14.94 3.96
CA ALA A 44 13.01 14.01 2.96
C ALA A 44 13.63 14.74 1.75
N VAL A 45 12.92 15.76 1.23
CA VAL A 45 13.41 16.57 0.11
C VAL A 45 14.68 17.35 0.49
N GLN A 46 14.73 17.94 1.69
CA GLN A 46 15.93 18.64 2.20
C GLN A 46 17.13 17.70 2.32
N GLN A 47 16.90 16.42 2.57
CA GLN A 47 17.93 15.38 2.66
C GLN A 47 18.24 14.71 1.31
N GLY A 48 17.70 15.24 0.20
CA GLY A 48 17.99 14.77 -1.16
C GLY A 48 17.15 13.59 -1.66
N VAL A 49 16.04 13.27 -0.97
CA VAL A 49 15.08 12.24 -1.41
C VAL A 49 14.01 12.88 -2.30
N LEU A 50 14.19 12.84 -3.60
CA LEU A 50 13.31 13.49 -4.57
C LEU A 50 12.35 12.51 -5.25
N ASN A 51 12.84 11.37 -5.70
CA ASN A 51 12.05 10.35 -6.42
C ASN A 51 10.88 9.81 -5.59
N CYS A 52 11.07 9.70 -4.27
CA CYS A 52 10.04 9.20 -3.36
C CYS A 52 9.21 10.30 -2.68
N ALA A 53 9.49 11.59 -2.87
CA ALA A 53 8.84 12.68 -2.14
C ALA A 53 7.31 12.66 -2.25
N ALA A 54 6.76 12.52 -3.45
CA ALA A 54 5.32 12.44 -3.67
C ALA A 54 4.68 11.22 -2.98
N ARG A 55 5.35 10.06 -3.03
CA ARG A 55 4.89 8.83 -2.39
C ARG A 55 4.95 8.92 -0.86
N ILE A 56 5.99 9.55 -0.31
CA ILE A 56 6.10 9.82 1.13
C ILE A 56 4.91 10.68 1.57
N ASN A 57 4.64 11.79 0.86
CA ASN A 57 3.51 12.66 1.18
C ASN A 57 2.18 11.92 1.14
N GLN A 58 1.97 11.13 0.09
CA GLN A 58 0.75 10.34 -0.10
C GLN A 58 0.52 9.36 1.07
N VAL A 59 1.53 8.56 1.39
CA VAL A 59 1.43 7.52 2.43
C VAL A 59 1.25 8.14 3.82
N THR A 60 2.05 9.14 4.17
CA THR A 60 1.98 9.78 5.48
C THR A 60 0.67 10.55 5.68
N THR A 61 0.14 11.20 4.64
CA THR A 61 -1.19 11.83 4.67
C THR A 61 -2.31 10.79 4.81
N PHE A 62 -2.24 9.70 4.05
CA PHE A 62 -3.20 8.59 4.15
C PHE A 62 -3.21 7.95 5.55
N LEU A 63 -2.04 7.80 6.16
CA LEU A 63 -1.89 7.28 7.53
C LEU A 63 -2.36 8.27 8.60
N GLY A 64 -2.72 9.49 8.22
CA GLY A 64 -3.21 10.51 9.15
C GLY A 64 -2.08 11.20 9.95
N TYR A 65 -0.87 11.28 9.38
CA TYR A 65 0.22 12.01 10.02
C TYR A 65 -0.15 13.46 10.31
N THR A 66 0.05 13.87 11.54
CA THR A 66 -0.10 15.26 12.00
C THR A 66 1.18 15.71 12.72
N PRO A 67 1.39 17.01 12.95
CA PRO A 67 2.53 17.51 13.72
C PRO A 67 2.64 16.96 15.17
N GLN A 68 1.56 16.39 15.70
CA GLN A 68 1.54 15.74 17.01
C GLN A 68 2.04 14.29 16.99
N ALA A 69 2.13 13.68 15.81
CA ALA A 69 2.69 12.34 15.65
C ALA A 69 4.21 12.39 15.68
N GLY A 70 4.85 11.46 16.38
CA GLY A 70 6.30 11.28 16.34
C GLY A 70 6.72 10.63 15.02
N ALA A 71 7.81 11.11 14.41
CA ALA A 71 8.37 10.52 13.21
C ALA A 71 9.89 10.52 13.19
N LEU A 72 10.47 9.42 12.72
CA LEU A 72 11.91 9.25 12.51
C LEU A 72 12.17 8.77 11.09
N LEU A 73 12.73 9.65 10.27
CA LEU A 73 13.17 9.33 8.92
C LEU A 73 14.62 8.84 8.95
N MET A 74 14.89 7.65 8.43
CA MET A 74 16.22 7.05 8.38
C MET A 74 16.81 7.22 6.98
N THR A 75 17.40 8.37 6.70
CA THR A 75 17.94 8.70 5.37
C THR A 75 19.33 8.09 5.17
N PRO A 76 19.53 7.33 4.08
CA PRO A 76 20.84 6.79 3.73
C PRO A 76 21.87 7.93 3.56
N PRO A 77 23.11 7.78 4.10
CA PRO A 77 24.11 8.84 4.07
C PRO A 77 24.68 9.12 2.67
N ALA A 78 24.51 8.17 1.75
CA ALA A 78 24.98 8.32 0.37
C ALA A 78 23.87 7.90 -0.61
N GLN A 79 23.68 8.69 -1.67
CA GLN A 79 22.69 8.45 -2.72
C GLN A 79 21.26 8.22 -2.17
N PRO A 80 20.72 9.10 -1.30
CA PRO A 80 19.46 8.88 -0.61
C PRO A 80 18.29 8.69 -1.59
N ASP A 81 18.37 9.33 -2.75
CA ASP A 81 17.34 9.28 -3.81
C ASP A 81 17.33 7.96 -4.62
N GLN A 82 18.27 7.07 -4.38
CA GLN A 82 18.42 5.79 -5.08
C GLN A 82 18.31 4.57 -4.16
N ARG A 83 18.12 4.78 -2.87
CA ARG A 83 18.15 3.71 -1.87
C ARG A 83 16.82 3.60 -1.13
N LEU A 84 16.64 2.46 -0.47
CA LEU A 84 15.53 2.22 0.44
C LEU A 84 15.56 3.26 1.58
N LEU A 85 14.40 3.89 1.80
CA LEU A 85 14.20 4.89 2.84
C LEU A 85 13.19 4.37 3.86
N PRO A 86 13.62 3.96 5.05
CA PRO A 86 12.70 3.63 6.14
C PRO A 86 12.22 4.88 6.89
N LEU A 87 10.97 4.80 7.34
CA LEU A 87 10.30 5.80 8.17
C LEU A 87 9.60 5.09 9.32
N ALA A 88 9.87 5.47 10.55
CA ALA A 88 9.13 5.03 11.73
C ALA A 88 8.27 6.17 12.26
N MET A 89 7.05 5.86 12.67
CA MET A 89 6.10 6.84 13.23
C MET A 89 5.40 6.27 14.46
N GLU A 90 5.13 7.14 15.42
CA GLU A 90 4.18 6.91 16.50
C GLU A 90 2.90 7.64 16.17
N MET A 91 1.83 6.88 15.97
CA MET A 91 0.52 7.42 15.58
C MET A 91 -0.45 7.26 16.74
N PRO A 92 -1.08 8.35 17.24
CA PRO A 92 -2.11 8.25 18.27
C PRO A 92 -3.32 7.46 17.77
N THR A 93 -3.88 6.61 18.62
CA THR A 93 -5.09 5.83 18.37
C THR A 93 -6.02 5.92 19.56
N GLU A 94 -7.28 5.48 19.40
CA GLU A 94 -8.26 5.44 20.51
C GLU A 94 -7.83 4.55 21.70
N VAL A 95 -6.96 3.57 21.44
CA VAL A 95 -6.49 2.60 22.45
C VAL A 95 -5.03 2.83 22.88
N GLY A 96 -4.46 3.99 22.54
CA GLY A 96 -3.07 4.33 22.86
C GLY A 96 -2.30 4.78 21.62
N ALA A 97 -1.15 4.17 21.34
CA ALA A 97 -0.34 4.47 20.18
C ALA A 97 -0.20 3.25 19.26
N ALA A 98 -0.15 3.48 17.96
CA ALA A 98 0.30 2.52 16.97
C ALA A 98 1.73 2.86 16.54
N TYR A 99 2.58 1.85 16.45
CA TYR A 99 3.88 1.97 15.80
C TYR A 99 3.73 1.67 14.32
N VAL A 100 4.05 2.64 13.46
CA VAL A 100 3.94 2.48 12.02
C VAL A 100 5.32 2.57 11.40
N VAL A 101 5.67 1.57 10.58
CA VAL A 101 6.90 1.58 9.77
C VAL A 101 6.50 1.62 8.32
N ALA A 102 6.96 2.63 7.59
CA ALA A 102 6.85 2.68 6.14
C ALA A 102 8.24 2.53 5.50
N SER A 103 8.29 1.88 4.36
CA SER A 103 9.50 1.74 3.55
C SER A 103 9.23 2.21 2.14
N PHE A 104 10.09 3.10 1.64
CA PHE A 104 9.98 3.68 0.31
C PHE A 104 11.19 3.24 -0.52
N ALA A 105 10.96 2.80 -1.74
CA ALA A 105 12.02 2.37 -2.65
C ALA A 105 11.81 2.99 -4.03
N PRO A 106 12.80 3.74 -4.55
CA PRO A 106 12.77 4.22 -5.93
C PRO A 106 12.63 3.04 -6.89
N ASN A 107 11.79 3.19 -7.91
CA ASN A 107 11.62 2.18 -8.95
C ASN A 107 11.31 2.83 -10.31
N GLN A 108 11.44 2.06 -11.39
CA GLN A 108 11.22 2.54 -12.75
C GLN A 108 9.75 2.53 -13.17
N ALA A 109 8.88 1.79 -12.48
CA ALA A 109 7.49 1.61 -12.89
C ALA A 109 6.64 2.84 -12.60
N ASN A 110 6.81 3.46 -11.41
CA ASN A 110 6.02 4.62 -10.97
C ASN A 110 6.82 5.62 -10.12
N GLY A 111 8.16 5.60 -10.23
CA GLY A 111 9.09 6.48 -9.52
C GLY A 111 9.40 6.02 -8.10
N CYS A 112 8.42 5.57 -7.32
CA CYS A 112 8.63 5.09 -5.96
C CYS A 112 7.55 4.11 -5.51
N GLY A 113 7.97 2.91 -5.11
CA GLY A 113 7.14 1.93 -4.41
C GLY A 113 7.15 2.18 -2.90
N ALA A 114 6.09 1.73 -2.21
CA ALA A 114 6.04 1.79 -0.75
C ALA A 114 5.31 0.59 -0.16
N THR A 115 5.70 0.23 1.06
CA THR A 115 4.94 -0.64 1.96
C THR A 115 4.87 0.00 3.34
N TYR A 116 3.86 -0.35 4.12
CA TYR A 116 3.89 -0.02 5.54
C TYR A 116 3.36 -1.17 6.41
N ASP A 117 3.82 -1.18 7.66
CA ASP A 117 3.31 -2.02 8.75
C ASP A 117 2.77 -1.11 9.85
N ALA A 118 1.51 -1.30 10.24
CA ALA A 118 0.92 -0.64 11.41
C ALA A 118 0.73 -1.68 12.53
N VAL A 119 1.43 -1.46 13.64
CA VAL A 119 1.44 -2.35 14.80
C VAL A 119 0.65 -1.70 15.93
N SER A 120 -0.39 -2.39 16.41
CA SER A 120 -1.22 -1.92 17.53
C SER A 120 -1.42 -3.01 18.56
N TYR A 121 -1.41 -2.64 19.84
CA TYR A 121 -1.83 -3.51 20.94
C TYR A 121 -3.30 -3.29 21.27
N TRP A 122 -4.00 -4.38 21.52
CA TRP A 122 -5.42 -4.42 21.90
C TRP A 122 -5.56 -5.19 23.20
N PRO A 123 -6.27 -4.68 24.21
CA PRO A 123 -6.49 -5.42 25.46
C PRO A 123 -7.43 -6.62 25.29
N GLN A 124 -8.11 -6.74 24.14
CA GLN A 124 -9.01 -7.83 23.80
C GLN A 124 -8.25 -9.02 23.19
N LYS A 125 -8.80 -10.24 23.27
CA LYS A 125 -8.31 -11.41 22.56
C LYS A 125 -8.36 -11.24 21.06
N CYS A 126 -7.46 -11.91 20.33
CA CYS A 126 -7.31 -11.77 18.88
C CYS A 126 -8.59 -12.05 18.09
N ASP A 127 -9.42 -13.01 18.50
CA ASP A 127 -10.70 -13.28 17.83
C ASP A 127 -11.66 -12.10 17.93
N ALA A 128 -11.72 -11.44 19.09
CA ALA A 128 -12.53 -10.24 19.28
C ALA A 128 -11.99 -9.04 18.47
N VAL A 129 -10.66 -8.91 18.37
CA VAL A 129 -10.01 -7.90 17.52
C VAL A 129 -10.33 -8.14 16.04
N ALA A 130 -10.21 -9.39 15.57
CA ALA A 130 -10.57 -9.77 14.21
C ALA A 130 -12.02 -9.38 13.88
N ALA A 131 -12.97 -9.73 14.76
CA ALA A 131 -14.39 -9.51 14.56
C ALA A 131 -14.80 -8.01 14.63
N LYS A 132 -14.06 -7.18 15.36
CA LYS A 132 -14.45 -5.75 15.57
C LYS A 132 -13.67 -4.78 14.70
N GLN A 133 -12.36 -4.99 14.54
CA GLN A 133 -11.47 -4.03 13.91
C GLN A 133 -11.19 -4.33 12.43
N PHE A 134 -11.37 -5.61 12.03
CA PHE A 134 -11.05 -6.06 10.68
C PHE A 134 -12.25 -6.68 9.98
N LEU A 135 -13.41 -6.00 10.11
CA LEU A 135 -14.63 -6.37 9.40
C LEU A 135 -14.37 -6.43 7.89
N GLY A 136 -14.82 -7.49 7.25
CA GLY A 136 -14.60 -7.70 5.81
C GLY A 136 -13.29 -8.37 5.43
N PHE A 137 -12.35 -8.54 6.38
CA PHE A 137 -11.16 -9.35 6.14
C PHE A 137 -11.49 -10.84 6.26
N LYS A 138 -10.99 -11.64 5.32
CA LYS A 138 -11.18 -13.09 5.30
C LYS A 138 -10.11 -13.77 6.14
N ASN A 139 -10.51 -14.64 7.07
CA ASN A 139 -9.57 -15.46 7.83
C ASN A 139 -8.96 -16.54 6.92
N LEU A 140 -7.64 -16.55 6.78
CA LEU A 140 -6.86 -17.53 6.01
C LEU A 140 -6.31 -18.66 6.89
N GLY A 141 -6.55 -18.62 8.21
CA GLY A 141 -5.98 -19.56 9.16
C GLY A 141 -4.73 -19.01 9.84
N GLN A 142 -3.82 -19.89 10.24
CA GLN A 142 -2.61 -19.53 10.98
C GLN A 142 -1.36 -19.61 10.11
N LEU A 143 -0.43 -18.66 10.26
CA LEU A 143 0.86 -18.68 9.56
C LEU A 143 1.68 -19.94 9.90
N LYS A 144 1.70 -20.34 11.17
CA LYS A 144 2.18 -21.65 11.65
C LYS A 144 1.35 -22.16 12.83
N LYS A 145 1.52 -21.61 14.03
CA LYS A 145 0.85 -22.07 15.25
C LYS A 145 0.08 -21.00 16.01
N SER A 146 0.49 -19.75 15.94
CA SER A 146 0.02 -18.71 16.86
C SER A 146 -0.40 -17.41 16.19
N ILE A 147 0.02 -17.16 14.95
CA ILE A 147 -0.28 -15.91 14.24
C ILE A 147 -1.40 -16.18 13.25
N THR A 148 -2.58 -15.65 13.54
CA THR A 148 -3.72 -15.68 12.61
C THR A 148 -3.52 -14.67 11.49
N VAL A 149 -3.79 -15.08 10.26
CA VAL A 149 -3.69 -14.23 9.06
C VAL A 149 -5.07 -13.88 8.55
N LEU A 150 -5.31 -12.59 8.40
CA LEU A 150 -6.53 -12.08 7.78
C LEU A 150 -6.18 -11.45 6.42
N ASP A 151 -7.00 -11.70 5.42
CA ASP A 151 -6.85 -11.24 4.05
C ASP A 151 -7.78 -10.06 3.75
N GLY A 152 -7.21 -8.90 3.48
CA GLY A 152 -7.90 -7.70 3.02
C GLY A 152 -7.77 -7.47 1.50
N GLY A 153 -7.34 -8.50 0.75
CA GLY A 153 -7.12 -8.42 -0.70
C GLY A 153 -5.65 -8.44 -1.08
N VAL A 154 -5.36 -8.11 -2.34
CA VAL A 154 -4.01 -8.24 -2.94
C VAL A 154 -2.97 -7.42 -2.19
N ALA A 155 -3.33 -6.21 -1.76
CA ALA A 155 -2.40 -5.25 -1.18
C ALA A 155 -2.39 -5.23 0.35
N SER A 156 -3.34 -5.90 1.04
CA SER A 156 -3.48 -5.76 2.50
C SER A 156 -3.60 -7.11 3.20
N LYS A 157 -2.82 -7.29 4.26
CA LYS A 157 -2.90 -8.44 5.18
C LYS A 157 -2.83 -7.95 6.61
N VAL A 158 -3.48 -8.70 7.52
CA VAL A 158 -3.36 -8.46 8.96
C VAL A 158 -2.89 -9.74 9.63
N PHE A 159 -1.92 -9.58 10.51
CA PHE A 159 -1.39 -10.65 11.35
C PHE A 159 -1.79 -10.37 12.78
N LEU A 160 -2.49 -11.32 13.41
CA LEU A 160 -2.93 -11.21 14.79
C LEU A 160 -2.12 -12.17 15.65
N MET A 161 -1.47 -11.64 16.65
CA MET A 161 -0.57 -12.38 17.54
C MET A 161 -1.03 -12.23 18.99
N PRO A 162 -1.35 -13.32 19.71
CA PRO A 162 -1.65 -13.26 21.14
C PRO A 162 -0.49 -12.66 21.92
N ALA A 163 -0.78 -11.72 22.81
CA ALA A 163 0.21 -11.03 23.63
C ALA A 163 -0.33 -10.88 25.07
N GLY A 164 0.09 -11.76 25.96
CA GLY A 164 -0.46 -11.85 27.32
C GLY A 164 -1.98 -12.10 27.30
N SER A 165 -2.74 -11.22 27.94
CA SER A 165 -4.21 -11.25 27.93
C SER A 165 -4.83 -10.62 26.67
N GLY A 166 -4.03 -9.91 25.86
CA GLY A 166 -4.46 -9.13 24.71
C GLY A 166 -4.00 -9.70 23.37
N CYS A 167 -3.98 -8.82 22.38
CA CYS A 167 -3.61 -9.11 21.00
C CYS A 167 -2.76 -8.00 20.42
N VAL A 168 -1.72 -8.36 19.68
CA VAL A 168 -1.01 -7.44 18.78
C VAL A 168 -1.52 -7.68 17.37
N SER A 169 -1.96 -6.62 16.71
CA SER A 169 -2.24 -6.62 15.28
C SER A 169 -1.10 -5.95 14.51
N ILE A 170 -0.70 -6.57 13.39
CA ILE A 170 0.22 -6.01 12.42
C ILE A 170 -0.53 -5.95 11.08
N LYS A 171 -0.96 -4.76 10.69
CA LYS A 171 -1.55 -4.53 9.37
C LYS A 171 -0.43 -4.17 8.40
N LYS A 172 -0.22 -5.01 7.39
CA LYS A 172 0.77 -4.80 6.33
C LYS A 172 0.06 -4.43 5.03
N GLU A 173 0.52 -3.36 4.40
CA GLU A 173 0.01 -2.93 3.08
C GLU A 173 1.14 -2.64 2.09
N ILE A 174 0.88 -2.99 0.84
CA ILE A 174 1.64 -2.56 -0.34
C ILE A 174 0.89 -1.38 -0.95
N VAL A 175 1.55 -0.24 -1.09
CA VAL A 175 0.98 0.95 -1.72
C VAL A 175 1.24 0.86 -3.22
N LEU A 176 0.17 0.61 -3.97
CA LEU A 176 0.18 0.41 -5.42
C LEU A 176 0.12 1.75 -6.19
#